data_526b4296099d03e8cf4cfdf21d0f1701
#
_entry.id   526b4296099d03e8cf4cfdf21d0f1701
#
_cell.length_a   1.000
_cell.length_b   1.000
_cell.length_c   1.000
_cell.angle_alpha   90.00
_cell.angle_beta   90.00
_cell.angle_gamma   90.00
#
_symmetry.space_group_name_H-M   'P 1'
#
loop_
_entity.id
_entity.type
_entity.pdbx_description
1 polymer ?
#
loop_
_entity_poly.entity_id
_entity_poly.type
_entity_poly.pdbx_seq_one_letter_code
_entity_poly.pdbx_strand_id
1 'polypeptide(L)'
;MLSYSLRRLVWGGPAATITAVLVNLLYYALTKAFGEHYLMPLDGSTSNLTPMPFLMPVFATLVPGLLATILFGLLIRFSRSPTIVFLSVCAAALVLSFGGPYYLPAASLQTKILLSGMNLIGTATITGGILLLSLKRTKIS
;
A
#
# COMPACT_ATOMS: atom_id res chain seq x y z
N MET A 1 18.50 -8.92 17.88
CA MET A 1 18.21 -7.69 17.11
C MET A 1 18.06 -8.08 15.64
N LEU A 2 16.96 -7.73 14.96
CA LEU A 2 16.81 -8.01 13.52
C LEU A 2 17.78 -7.11 12.75
N SER A 3 18.57 -7.71 11.85
CA SER A 3 19.48 -6.97 10.99
C SER A 3 18.97 -6.96 9.55
N TYR A 4 19.04 -5.81 8.89
CA TYR A 4 18.58 -5.62 7.53
C TYR A 4 19.71 -5.31 6.57
N SER A 5 19.52 -5.59 5.29
CA SER A 5 20.52 -5.37 4.24
C SER A 5 19.97 -4.42 3.18
N LEU A 6 20.65 -3.30 2.97
CA LEU A 6 20.33 -2.37 1.90
C LEU A 6 20.35 -3.05 0.52
N ARG A 7 21.32 -3.93 0.27
CA ARG A 7 21.39 -4.67 -1.00
C ARG A 7 20.15 -5.54 -1.24
N ARG A 8 19.62 -6.15 -0.19
CA ARG A 8 18.37 -6.93 -0.29
C ARG A 8 17.15 -6.04 -0.44
N LEU A 9 17.14 -4.88 0.21
CA LEU A 9 16.06 -3.92 0.11
C LEU A 9 15.90 -3.38 -1.31
N VAL A 10 17.00 -3.13 -2.04
CA VAL A 10 16.97 -2.64 -3.43
C VAL A 10 16.15 -3.56 -4.35
N TRP A 11 16.17 -4.87 -4.10
CA TRP A 11 15.36 -5.84 -4.86
C TRP A 11 14.07 -6.20 -4.14
N GLY A 12 14.13 -6.34 -2.82
CA GLY A 12 12.99 -6.72 -2.00
C GLY A 12 11.90 -5.67 -1.93
N GLY A 13 12.25 -4.39 -1.91
CA GLY A 13 11.29 -3.30 -1.89
C GLY A 13 10.42 -3.24 -3.15
N PRO A 14 11.02 -3.13 -4.35
CA PRO A 14 10.25 -3.23 -5.59
C PRO A 14 9.44 -4.52 -5.72
N ALA A 15 10.02 -5.68 -5.33
CA ALA A 15 9.30 -6.95 -5.36
C ALA A 15 8.08 -6.94 -4.44
N ALA A 16 8.20 -6.43 -3.21
CA ALA A 16 7.08 -6.27 -2.28
C ALA A 16 6.00 -5.32 -2.85
N THR A 17 6.43 -4.22 -3.48
CA THR A 17 5.53 -3.25 -4.11
C THR A 17 4.76 -3.86 -5.28
N ILE A 18 5.45 -4.59 -6.18
CA ILE A 18 4.79 -5.28 -7.31
C ILE A 18 3.81 -6.33 -6.78
N THR A 19 4.18 -7.09 -5.76
CA THR A 19 3.29 -8.07 -5.12
C THR A 19 2.04 -7.37 -4.58
N ALA A 20 2.19 -6.23 -3.90
CA ALA A 20 1.06 -5.47 -3.38
C ALA A 20 0.15 -4.94 -4.49
N VAL A 21 0.72 -4.47 -5.61
CA VAL A 21 -0.06 -4.06 -6.80
C VAL A 21 -0.88 -5.23 -7.34
N LEU A 22 -0.26 -6.41 -7.49
CA LEU A 22 -0.97 -7.59 -7.98
C LEU A 22 -2.08 -8.04 -7.04
N VAL A 23 -1.83 -8.03 -5.72
CA VAL A 23 -2.83 -8.38 -4.71
C VAL A 23 -3.99 -7.38 -4.73
N ASN A 24 -3.72 -6.08 -4.84
CA ASN A 24 -4.75 -5.05 -4.93
C ASN A 24 -5.55 -5.13 -6.25
N LEU A 25 -4.89 -5.44 -7.36
CA LEU A 25 -5.59 -5.69 -8.63
C LEU A 25 -6.50 -6.92 -8.56
N LEU A 26 -6.02 -7.99 -7.92
CA LEU A 26 -6.84 -9.19 -7.69
C LEU A 26 -8.05 -8.87 -6.81
N TYR A 27 -7.85 -8.14 -5.72
CA TYR A 27 -8.94 -7.69 -4.86
C TYR A 27 -9.96 -6.85 -5.65
N TYR A 28 -9.49 -5.88 -6.44
CA TYR A 28 -10.34 -5.06 -7.30
C TYR A 28 -11.12 -5.90 -8.31
N ALA A 29 -10.46 -6.84 -8.99
CA ALA A 29 -11.10 -7.71 -9.97
C ALA A 29 -12.15 -8.63 -9.34
N LEU A 30 -11.85 -9.22 -8.18
CA LEU A 30 -12.78 -10.08 -7.45
C LEU A 30 -14.02 -9.31 -6.99
N THR A 31 -13.85 -8.17 -6.36
CA THR A 31 -14.98 -7.36 -5.88
C THR A 31 -15.83 -6.88 -7.05
N LYS A 32 -15.22 -6.51 -8.16
CA LYS A 32 -15.94 -6.15 -9.39
C LYS A 32 -16.71 -7.32 -9.98
N ALA A 33 -16.16 -8.55 -9.95
CA ALA A 33 -16.84 -9.76 -10.40
C ALA A 33 -18.07 -10.11 -9.52
N PHE A 34 -18.07 -9.70 -8.25
CA PHE A 34 -19.22 -9.81 -7.34
C PHE A 34 -20.25 -8.68 -7.51
N GLY A 35 -20.13 -7.87 -8.55
CA GLY A 35 -21.11 -6.84 -8.90
C GLY A 35 -20.83 -5.47 -8.27
N GLU A 36 -19.65 -5.28 -7.66
CA GLU A 36 -19.29 -4.02 -7.07
C GLU A 36 -18.86 -3.00 -8.12
N HIS A 37 -19.47 -1.83 -8.08
CA HIS A 37 -19.11 -0.72 -8.95
C HIS A 37 -18.41 0.37 -8.13
N TYR A 38 -17.11 0.53 -8.37
CA TYR A 38 -16.33 1.63 -7.80
C TYR A 38 -16.66 2.92 -8.55
N LEU A 39 -17.70 3.62 -8.13
CA LEU A 39 -18.11 4.89 -8.72
C LEU A 39 -17.43 6.05 -8.00
N MET A 40 -16.70 6.87 -8.74
CA MET A 40 -15.93 8.00 -8.21
C MET A 40 -16.15 9.25 -9.04
N PRO A 41 -16.17 10.45 -8.42
CA PRO A 41 -16.16 11.72 -9.14
C PRO A 41 -14.71 12.00 -9.62
N LEU A 42 -14.42 11.69 -10.88
CA LEU A 42 -13.06 11.88 -11.45
C LEU A 42 -12.83 13.31 -11.93
N ASP A 43 -13.89 14.05 -12.22
CA ASP A 43 -13.86 15.44 -12.72
C ASP A 43 -14.02 16.51 -11.62
N GLY A 44 -14.02 16.10 -10.35
CA GLY A 44 -14.26 16.99 -9.21
C GLY A 44 -15.72 17.42 -9.06
N SER A 45 -16.62 16.97 -9.95
CA SER A 45 -18.07 17.21 -9.84
C SER A 45 -18.70 16.16 -8.91
N THR A 46 -19.65 16.57 -8.10
CA THR A 46 -20.42 15.66 -7.25
C THR A 46 -21.53 14.92 -7.99
N SER A 47 -21.80 15.28 -9.23
CA SER A 47 -22.95 14.81 -10.01
C SER A 47 -22.61 13.70 -11.01
N ASN A 48 -21.38 13.65 -11.51
CA ASN A 48 -20.95 12.67 -12.52
C ASN A 48 -20.06 11.60 -11.89
N LEU A 49 -20.67 10.49 -11.50
CA LEU A 49 -19.94 9.33 -11.01
C LEU A 49 -19.51 8.46 -12.20
N THR A 50 -18.21 8.27 -12.35
CA THR A 50 -17.64 7.40 -13.38
C THR A 50 -16.99 6.16 -12.74
N PRO A 51 -16.98 5.00 -13.44
CA PRO A 51 -16.29 3.82 -12.97
C PRO A 51 -14.79 4.11 -12.80
N MET A 52 -14.23 3.70 -11.66
CA MET A 52 -12.80 3.85 -11.37
C MET A 52 -11.97 3.11 -12.41
N PRO A 53 -11.00 3.79 -13.09
CA PRO A 53 -10.09 3.11 -14.00
C PRO A 53 -9.22 2.09 -13.28
N PHE A 54 -8.92 0.96 -13.94
CA PHE A 54 -8.09 -0.09 -13.35
C PHE A 54 -6.65 0.36 -13.03
N LEU A 55 -6.17 1.40 -13.69
CA LEU A 55 -4.84 1.99 -13.41
C LEU A 55 -4.78 2.72 -12.07
N MET A 56 -5.91 3.15 -11.54
CA MET A 56 -5.94 3.90 -10.28
C MET A 56 -5.45 3.08 -9.09
N PRO A 57 -5.88 1.82 -8.87
CA PRO A 57 -5.29 0.95 -7.84
C PRO A 57 -3.80 0.70 -8.03
N VAL A 58 -3.34 0.63 -9.30
CA VAL A 58 -1.91 0.43 -9.61
C VAL A 58 -1.09 1.59 -9.07
N PHE A 59 -1.41 2.82 -9.48
CA PHE A 59 -0.67 4.00 -9.03
C PHE A 59 -0.82 4.26 -7.53
N ALA A 60 -2.03 4.07 -7.00
CA ALA A 60 -2.30 4.22 -5.57
C ALA A 60 -1.49 3.26 -4.68
N THR A 61 -1.03 2.14 -5.23
CA THR A 61 -0.20 1.16 -4.51
C THR A 61 1.28 1.31 -4.86
N LEU A 62 1.61 1.55 -6.14
CA LEU A 62 2.98 1.64 -6.63
C LEU A 62 3.74 2.79 -5.98
N VAL A 63 3.15 3.99 -5.98
CA VAL A 63 3.82 5.20 -5.47
C VAL A 63 4.11 5.08 -3.97
N PRO A 64 3.14 4.76 -3.09
CA PRO A 64 3.43 4.56 -1.66
C PRO A 64 4.43 3.42 -1.41
N GLY A 65 4.38 2.34 -2.19
CA GLY A 65 5.30 1.21 -2.05
C GLY A 65 6.76 1.57 -2.33
N LEU A 66 7.00 2.36 -3.37
CA LEU A 66 8.34 2.88 -3.68
C LEU A 66 8.81 3.86 -2.61
N LEU A 67 7.94 4.77 -2.16
CA LEU A 67 8.26 5.71 -1.07
C LEU A 67 8.56 4.97 0.24
N ALA A 68 7.80 3.94 0.59
CA ALA A 68 8.05 3.09 1.75
C ALA A 68 9.41 2.38 1.65
N THR A 69 9.81 1.92 0.46
CA THR A 69 11.12 1.31 0.21
C THR A 69 12.25 2.30 0.46
N ILE A 70 12.13 3.51 -0.07
CA ILE A 70 13.12 4.59 0.13
C ILE A 70 13.20 4.96 1.62
N LEU A 71 12.06 5.17 2.26
CA LEU A 71 11.98 5.48 3.68
C LEU A 71 12.67 4.41 4.53
N PHE A 72 12.37 3.13 4.29
CA PHE A 72 13.00 2.05 5.05
C PHE A 72 14.51 1.98 4.81
N GLY A 73 14.98 2.26 3.59
CA GLY A 73 16.41 2.38 3.28
C GLY A 73 17.11 3.48 4.08
N LEU A 74 16.49 4.65 4.20
CA LEU A 74 16.98 5.74 5.04
C LEU A 74 16.99 5.35 6.52
N LEU A 75 15.92 4.70 7.00
CA LEU A 75 15.82 4.27 8.39
C LEU A 75 16.88 3.21 8.76
N ILE A 76 17.19 2.27 7.86
CA ILE A 76 18.29 1.30 8.07
C ILE A 76 19.62 2.04 8.27
N ARG A 77 19.82 3.16 7.60
CA ARG A 77 21.09 3.91 7.66
C ARG A 77 21.18 4.85 8.86
N PHE A 78 20.09 5.50 9.23
CA PHE A 78 20.10 6.61 10.17
C PHE A 78 19.38 6.33 11.50
N SER A 79 18.57 5.28 11.60
CA SER A 79 17.78 5.00 12.81
C SER A 79 18.38 3.86 13.64
N ARG A 80 18.33 4.00 14.96
CA ARG A 80 18.67 2.92 15.91
C ARG A 80 17.61 1.82 15.96
N SER A 81 16.36 2.15 15.60
CA SER A 81 15.21 1.24 15.63
C SER A 81 14.41 1.32 14.34
N PRO A 82 15.00 0.93 13.18
CA PRO A 82 14.38 1.17 11.87
C PRO A 82 13.01 0.51 11.73
N THR A 83 12.82 -0.68 12.28
CA THR A 83 11.55 -1.41 12.21
C THR A 83 10.42 -0.69 12.93
N ILE A 84 10.67 -0.23 14.17
CA ILE A 84 9.63 0.43 14.97
C ILE A 84 9.21 1.73 14.31
N VAL A 85 10.18 2.55 13.91
CA VAL A 85 9.89 3.82 13.23
C VAL A 85 9.15 3.59 11.91
N PHE A 86 9.58 2.60 11.12
CA PHE A 86 8.93 2.26 9.86
C PHE A 86 7.47 1.82 10.06
N LEU A 87 7.23 0.90 11.00
CA LEU A 87 5.88 0.44 11.31
C LEU A 87 4.98 1.59 11.81
N SER A 88 5.50 2.47 12.65
CA SER A 88 4.76 3.63 13.14
C SER A 88 4.38 4.58 12.00
N VAL A 89 5.29 4.85 11.07
CA VAL A 89 5.01 5.70 9.90
C VAL A 89 4.01 5.04 8.97
N CYS A 90 4.15 3.74 8.70
CA CYS A 90 3.19 3.00 7.87
C CYS A 90 1.80 2.95 8.50
N ALA A 91 1.71 2.75 9.81
CA ALA A 91 0.43 2.78 10.54
C ALA A 91 -0.23 4.17 10.49
N ALA A 92 0.54 5.24 10.71
CA ALA A 92 0.04 6.61 10.60
C ALA A 92 -0.43 6.92 9.17
N ALA A 93 0.35 6.54 8.15
CA ALA A 93 -0.03 6.70 6.75
C ALA A 93 -1.31 5.94 6.40
N LEU A 94 -1.48 4.71 6.93
CA LEU A 94 -2.69 3.92 6.74
C LEU A 94 -3.91 4.61 7.35
N VAL A 95 -3.80 5.11 8.58
CA VAL A 95 -4.90 5.84 9.25
C VAL A 95 -5.28 7.08 8.44
N LEU A 96 -4.29 7.85 7.96
CA LEU A 96 -4.54 9.02 7.12
C LEU A 96 -5.17 8.63 5.76
N SER A 97 -4.76 7.49 5.19
CA SER A 97 -5.30 7.02 3.91
C SER A 97 -6.78 6.60 3.99
N PHE A 98 -7.27 6.21 5.17
CA PHE A 98 -8.69 5.96 5.38
C PHE A 98 -9.52 7.24 5.26
N GLY A 99 -8.96 8.40 5.55
CA GLY A 99 -9.63 9.67 5.34
C GLY A 99 -10.00 9.92 3.87
N GLY A 100 -9.13 9.56 2.92
CA GLY A 100 -9.33 9.79 1.49
C GLY A 100 -10.70 9.32 0.96
N PRO A 101 -11.08 8.05 1.08
CA PRO A 101 -12.38 7.54 0.66
C PRO A 101 -13.58 8.26 1.33
N TYR A 102 -13.42 8.65 2.59
CA TYR A 102 -14.50 9.30 3.34
C TYR A 102 -14.68 10.78 2.98
N TYR A 103 -13.66 11.43 2.42
CA TYR A 103 -13.77 12.80 1.86
C TYR A 103 -14.42 12.85 0.47
N LEU A 104 -14.78 11.72 -0.13
CA LEU A 104 -15.49 11.65 -1.39
C LEU A 104 -17.01 11.67 -1.12
N PRO A 105 -17.69 12.84 -1.17
CA PRO A 105 -19.10 12.95 -0.73
C PRO A 105 -20.06 12.11 -1.56
N ALA A 106 -19.79 11.97 -2.85
CA ALA A 106 -20.62 11.24 -3.80
C ALA A 106 -20.37 9.72 -3.82
N ALA A 107 -19.28 9.23 -3.23
CA ALA A 107 -19.00 7.80 -3.21
C ALA A 107 -19.93 7.06 -2.23
N SER A 108 -20.45 5.89 -2.64
CA SER A 108 -21.27 5.05 -1.77
C SER A 108 -20.46 4.56 -0.55
N LEU A 109 -21.16 4.27 0.56
CA LEU A 109 -20.51 3.69 1.75
C LEU A 109 -19.75 2.41 1.41
N GLN A 110 -20.30 1.59 0.52
CA GLN A 110 -19.72 0.36 0.04
C GLN A 110 -18.40 0.60 -0.69
N THR A 111 -18.36 1.56 -1.64
CA THR A 111 -17.12 1.98 -2.29
C THR A 111 -16.07 2.44 -1.28
N LYS A 112 -16.46 3.20 -0.25
CA LYS A 112 -15.55 3.68 0.81
C LYS A 112 -14.95 2.53 1.61
N ILE A 113 -15.76 1.54 2.00
CA ILE A 113 -15.30 0.34 2.71
C ILE A 113 -14.33 -0.47 1.83
N LEU A 114 -14.65 -0.68 0.55
CA LEU A 114 -13.81 -1.44 -0.34
C LEU A 114 -12.47 -0.76 -0.61
N LEU A 115 -12.44 0.56 -0.80
CA LEU A 115 -11.20 1.33 -0.94
C LEU A 115 -10.36 1.29 0.34
N SER A 116 -10.99 1.33 1.52
CA SER A 116 -10.29 1.16 2.79
C SER A 116 -9.68 -0.23 2.94
N GLY A 117 -10.39 -1.26 2.48
CA GLY A 117 -9.87 -2.63 2.39
C GLY A 117 -8.64 -2.75 1.49
N MET A 118 -8.66 -2.11 0.31
CA MET A 118 -7.50 -2.04 -0.60
C MET A 118 -6.30 -1.36 0.06
N ASN A 119 -6.52 -0.24 0.76
CA ASN A 119 -5.46 0.47 1.48
C ASN A 119 -4.84 -0.41 2.57
N LEU A 120 -5.66 -1.14 3.33
CA LEU A 120 -5.21 -2.05 4.38
C LEU A 120 -4.37 -3.19 3.81
N ILE A 121 -4.89 -3.89 2.78
CA ILE A 121 -4.21 -5.03 2.13
C ILE A 121 -2.91 -4.56 1.48
N GLY A 122 -2.94 -3.44 0.75
CA GLY A 122 -1.76 -2.85 0.11
C GLY A 122 -0.67 -2.51 1.12
N THR A 123 -1.03 -1.79 2.19
CA THR A 123 -0.08 -1.39 3.25
C THR A 123 0.50 -2.61 3.97
N ALA A 124 -0.33 -3.60 4.32
CA ALA A 124 0.14 -4.83 4.98
C ALA A 124 1.11 -5.61 4.09
N THR A 125 0.81 -5.73 2.79
CA THR A 125 1.65 -6.46 1.83
C THR A 125 2.97 -5.73 1.59
N ILE A 126 2.96 -4.40 1.41
CA ILE A 126 4.17 -3.59 1.24
C ILE A 126 5.04 -3.68 2.48
N THR A 127 4.47 -3.39 3.65
CA THR A 127 5.21 -3.33 4.92
C THR A 127 5.79 -4.69 5.28
N GLY A 128 4.99 -5.75 5.25
CA GLY A 128 5.42 -7.12 5.52
C GLY A 128 6.46 -7.60 4.51
N GLY A 129 6.25 -7.35 3.22
CA GLY A 129 7.16 -7.72 2.16
C GLY A 129 8.52 -7.04 2.28
N ILE A 130 8.55 -5.71 2.52
CA ILE A 130 9.79 -4.95 2.73
C ILE A 130 10.57 -5.52 3.93
N LEU A 131 9.92 -5.73 5.06
CA LEU A 131 10.56 -6.26 6.26
C LEU A 131 11.12 -7.66 6.02
N LEU A 132 10.33 -8.57 5.46
CA LEU A 132 10.71 -9.96 5.25
C LEU A 132 11.84 -10.10 4.21
N LEU A 133 11.75 -9.42 3.08
CA LEU A 133 12.69 -9.55 1.97
C LEU A 133 14.02 -8.84 2.25
N SER A 134 14.04 -7.82 3.11
CA SER A 134 15.25 -7.09 3.50
C SER A 134 16.02 -7.71 4.67
N LEU A 135 15.44 -8.69 5.39
CA LEU A 135 16.11 -9.38 6.49
C LEU A 135 17.41 -10.06 6.04
N LYS A 136 18.47 -9.90 6.84
CA LYS A 136 19.69 -10.70 6.70
C LYS A 136 19.40 -12.12 7.18
N ARG A 137 19.66 -13.11 6.33
CA ARG A 137 19.68 -14.51 6.79
C ARG A 137 20.95 -14.70 7.63
N THR A 138 20.82 -14.95 8.92
CA THR A 138 21.92 -15.42 9.75
C THR A 138 22.23 -16.85 9.28
N LYS A 139 23.44 -17.07 8.73
CA LYS A 139 23.91 -18.44 8.54
C LYS A 139 24.06 -19.04 9.94
N ILE A 140 23.25 -20.02 10.27
CA ILE A 140 23.49 -20.92 11.39
C ILE A 140 24.65 -21.81 10.94
N SER A 141 25.84 -21.52 11.44
CA SER A 141 27.04 -22.39 11.30
C SER A 141 27.03 -23.41 12.39
#